data_7fc78d2d9cae2c0828aa719ec24ff50c
#
_entry.id   7fc78d2d9cae2c0828aa719ec24ff50c
#
_cell.length_a   1.000
_cell.length_b   1.000
_cell.length_c   1.000
_cell.angle_alpha   90.00
_cell.angle_beta   90.00
_cell.angle_gamma   90.00
#
_symmetry.space_group_name_H-M   'P 1'
#
loop_
_entity.id
_entity.type
_entity.pdbx_description
1 polymer ?
#
loop_
_entity_poly.entity_id
_entity_poly.type
_entity_poly.pdbx_seq_one_letter_code
_entity_poly.pdbx_strand_id
1 'polypeptide(L)'
;MSSSSAKLPGKPAAKTTGLHVGTIRPGVPKVDPIITMDNVSRKFGGLVAVDVEHLEIPRGAITALIGPNGAGKTTLFNLLTGFDKPDTGTWNFAGKSLAGIPAFKVAQMGQVRTFQLTKALSLLTVLQNMKLGAKDQRGEKLMFSIFPFLWKAKEQEIEEKALELLK
;
A
#
# COMPACT_ATOMS: atom_id res chain seq x y z
N MET A 1 -56.46 16.14 -13.10
CA MET A 1 -55.64 16.15 -11.86
C MET A 1 -54.58 15.07 -11.99
N SER A 2 -53.40 15.45 -12.43
CA SER A 2 -52.29 14.53 -12.74
C SER A 2 -51.31 14.57 -11.56
N SER A 3 -51.16 13.45 -10.85
CA SER A 3 -50.18 13.32 -9.74
C SER A 3 -48.83 12.92 -10.31
N SER A 4 -47.90 13.87 -10.30
CA SER A 4 -46.50 13.67 -10.60
C SER A 4 -45.83 12.95 -9.44
N SER A 5 -45.47 11.67 -9.64
CA SER A 5 -44.65 10.90 -8.69
C SER A 5 -43.17 11.26 -8.90
N ALA A 6 -42.60 12.01 -7.98
CA ALA A 6 -41.20 12.34 -7.97
C ALA A 6 -40.35 11.09 -7.63
N LYS A 7 -39.57 10.63 -8.59
CA LYS A 7 -38.61 9.51 -8.47
C LYS A 7 -37.40 9.99 -7.67
N LEU A 8 -37.18 9.46 -6.47
CA LEU A 8 -35.99 9.67 -5.66
C LEU A 8 -34.72 9.23 -6.41
N PRO A 9 -33.60 9.98 -6.33
CA PRO A 9 -32.36 9.57 -6.97
C PRO A 9 -31.81 8.30 -6.33
N GLY A 10 -31.57 7.30 -7.15
CA GLY A 10 -31.03 6.02 -6.74
C GLY A 10 -29.64 6.17 -6.11
N LYS A 11 -29.48 5.51 -4.97
CA LYS A 11 -28.21 5.34 -4.27
C LYS A 11 -27.15 4.82 -5.26
N PRO A 12 -25.93 5.42 -5.36
CA PRO A 12 -24.93 4.90 -6.27
C PRO A 12 -24.56 3.47 -5.87
N ALA A 13 -24.65 2.55 -6.82
CA ALA A 13 -24.29 1.16 -6.65
C ALA A 13 -22.82 1.09 -6.21
N ALA A 14 -22.57 0.44 -5.07
CA ALA A 14 -21.21 0.10 -4.63
C ALA A 14 -20.55 -0.68 -5.77
N LYS A 15 -19.45 -0.15 -6.32
CA LYS A 15 -18.61 -0.88 -7.28
C LYS A 15 -18.04 -2.08 -6.54
N THR A 16 -18.62 -3.23 -6.72
CA THR A 16 -18.04 -4.52 -6.32
C THR A 16 -16.74 -4.65 -7.12
N THR A 17 -15.62 -4.41 -6.47
CA THR A 17 -14.30 -4.66 -7.05
C THR A 17 -14.13 -6.18 -7.08
N GLY A 18 -14.70 -6.83 -8.08
CA GLY A 18 -14.45 -8.24 -8.34
C GLY A 18 -12.97 -8.42 -8.62
N LEU A 19 -12.34 -9.40 -7.94
CA LEU A 19 -11.00 -9.84 -8.28
C LEU A 19 -11.04 -10.27 -9.75
N HIS A 20 -10.41 -9.51 -10.64
CA HIS A 20 -10.26 -9.90 -12.03
C HIS A 20 -9.22 -11.03 -12.10
N VAL A 21 -9.68 -12.27 -12.10
CA VAL A 21 -8.86 -13.44 -12.48
C VAL A 21 -8.80 -13.48 -14.00
N GLY A 22 -8.16 -12.49 -14.60
CA GLY A 22 -7.81 -12.52 -16.00
C GLY A 22 -6.61 -13.42 -16.22
N THR A 23 -6.53 -14.08 -17.38
CA THR A 23 -5.34 -14.85 -17.79
C THR A 23 -4.17 -13.89 -18.00
N ILE A 24 -3.42 -13.62 -16.92
CA ILE A 24 -2.24 -12.74 -16.98
C ILE A 24 -1.13 -13.57 -17.63
N ARG A 25 -0.77 -13.23 -18.87
CA ARG A 25 0.35 -13.87 -19.58
C ARG A 25 1.65 -13.16 -19.17
N PRO A 26 2.71 -13.89 -18.79
CA PRO A 26 4.03 -13.32 -18.58
C PRO A 26 4.54 -12.62 -19.86
N GLY A 27 5.28 -11.51 -19.71
CA GLY A 27 5.88 -10.80 -20.84
C GLY A 27 4.93 -9.92 -21.68
N VAL A 28 3.62 -9.91 -21.39
CA VAL A 28 2.65 -9.02 -22.06
C VAL A 28 2.42 -7.77 -21.21
N PRO A 29 2.44 -6.54 -21.81
CA PRO A 29 2.09 -5.32 -21.08
C PRO A 29 0.76 -5.44 -20.35
N LYS A 30 0.74 -5.01 -19.08
CA LYS A 30 -0.46 -5.12 -18.23
C LYS A 30 -1.36 -3.91 -18.43
N VAL A 31 -2.65 -4.13 -18.37
CA VAL A 31 -3.63 -3.03 -18.33
C VAL A 31 -3.57 -2.41 -16.94
N ASP A 32 -3.37 -1.09 -16.87
CA ASP A 32 -3.27 -0.29 -15.63
C ASP A 32 -2.27 -0.88 -14.60
N PRO A 33 -0.96 -0.93 -14.92
CA PRO A 33 0.03 -1.38 -13.97
C PRO A 33 0.14 -0.40 -12.80
N ILE A 34 0.04 -0.92 -11.56
CA ILE A 34 0.25 -0.10 -10.36
C ILE A 34 1.73 0.02 -9.99
N ILE A 35 2.52 -0.97 -10.34
CA ILE A 35 3.99 -0.99 -10.17
C ILE A 35 4.62 -1.27 -11.52
N THR A 36 5.65 -0.49 -11.85
CA THR A 36 6.53 -0.74 -12.99
C THR A 36 7.98 -0.67 -12.54
N MET A 37 8.82 -1.54 -13.08
CA MET A 37 10.26 -1.55 -12.87
C MET A 37 10.94 -1.76 -14.23
N ASP A 38 12.01 -1.00 -14.50
CA ASP A 38 12.77 -1.07 -15.74
C ASP A 38 14.26 -1.06 -15.46
N ASN A 39 14.97 -2.08 -15.94
CA ASN A 39 16.41 -2.30 -15.84
C ASN A 39 16.93 -2.18 -14.38
N VAL A 40 16.14 -2.68 -13.44
CA VAL A 40 16.43 -2.59 -12.01
C VAL A 40 17.41 -3.67 -11.60
N SER A 41 18.56 -3.28 -11.09
CA SER A 41 19.53 -4.21 -10.51
C SER A 41 19.88 -3.86 -9.07
N ARG A 42 20.22 -4.90 -8.28
CA ARG A 42 20.74 -4.77 -6.92
C ARG A 42 21.79 -5.82 -6.65
N LYS A 43 22.96 -5.36 -6.22
CA LYS A 43 24.12 -6.22 -5.93
C LYS A 43 24.56 -6.04 -4.49
N PHE A 44 25.05 -7.11 -3.89
CA PHE A 44 25.69 -7.10 -2.57
C PHE A 44 27.09 -7.68 -2.71
N GLY A 45 28.11 -6.83 -2.69
CA GLY A 45 29.46 -7.22 -3.04
C GLY A 45 29.50 -7.77 -4.47
N GLY A 46 29.95 -9.02 -4.65
CA GLY A 46 29.98 -9.70 -5.96
C GLY A 46 28.69 -10.42 -6.36
N LEU A 47 27.68 -10.48 -5.47
CA LEU A 47 26.45 -11.22 -5.70
C LEU A 47 25.37 -10.32 -6.30
N VAL A 48 24.83 -10.68 -7.46
CA VAL A 48 23.64 -10.04 -8.04
C VAL A 48 22.41 -10.65 -7.37
N ALA A 49 21.75 -9.86 -6.51
CA ALA A 49 20.57 -10.32 -5.76
C ALA A 49 19.26 -10.06 -6.51
N VAL A 50 19.20 -9.00 -7.32
CA VAL A 50 18.06 -8.68 -8.19
C VAL A 50 18.61 -8.19 -9.53
N ASP A 51 18.03 -8.70 -10.61
CA ASP A 51 18.26 -8.27 -11.97
C ASP A 51 16.96 -8.41 -12.74
N VAL A 52 16.28 -7.29 -12.95
CA VAL A 52 14.95 -7.23 -13.56
C VAL A 52 15.01 -6.29 -14.75
N GLU A 53 14.89 -6.85 -15.94
CA GLU A 53 14.81 -6.07 -17.16
C GLU A 53 13.52 -5.24 -17.21
N HIS A 54 12.38 -5.92 -17.02
CA HIS A 54 11.07 -5.28 -16.98
C HIS A 54 10.11 -6.04 -16.09
N LEU A 55 9.34 -5.33 -15.24
CA LEU A 55 8.29 -5.89 -14.40
C LEU A 55 7.11 -4.94 -14.33
N GLU A 56 5.91 -5.50 -14.54
CA GLU A 56 4.65 -4.81 -14.32
C GLU A 56 3.75 -5.61 -13.37
N ILE A 57 3.19 -4.94 -12.38
CA ILE A 57 2.18 -5.53 -11.48
C ILE A 57 0.87 -4.80 -11.73
N PRO A 58 -0.19 -5.52 -12.18
CA PRO A 58 -1.47 -4.91 -12.48
C PRO A 58 -2.22 -4.50 -11.22
N ARG A 59 -3.00 -3.44 -11.32
CA ARG A 59 -3.90 -3.01 -10.24
C ARG A 59 -5.04 -4.01 -10.06
N GLY A 60 -5.48 -4.21 -8.81
CA GLY A 60 -6.65 -5.03 -8.50
C GLY A 60 -6.47 -6.54 -8.72
N ALA A 61 -5.22 -7.01 -8.88
CA ALA A 61 -4.90 -8.42 -9.02
C ALA A 61 -3.97 -8.90 -7.92
N ILE A 62 -4.06 -10.18 -7.56
CA ILE A 62 -3.09 -10.85 -6.69
C ILE A 62 -1.95 -11.36 -7.58
N THR A 63 -0.73 -10.87 -7.32
CA THR A 63 0.47 -11.31 -8.01
C THR A 63 1.36 -12.10 -7.05
N ALA A 64 1.76 -13.31 -7.42
CA ALA A 64 2.65 -14.15 -6.64
C ALA A 64 4.08 -14.11 -7.22
N LEU A 65 5.07 -13.93 -6.34
CA LEU A 65 6.49 -14.06 -6.66
C LEU A 65 6.99 -15.40 -6.11
N ILE A 66 7.32 -16.32 -7.00
CA ILE A 66 7.72 -17.69 -6.67
C ILE A 66 9.19 -17.89 -7.03
N GLY A 67 9.91 -18.66 -6.21
CA GLY A 67 11.31 -19.00 -6.43
C GLY A 67 11.95 -19.65 -5.19
N PRO A 68 13.11 -20.30 -5.33
CA PRO A 68 13.81 -20.92 -4.22
C PRO A 68 14.31 -19.92 -3.18
N ASN A 69 14.78 -20.40 -2.03
CA ASN A 69 15.45 -19.55 -1.05
C ASN A 69 16.73 -18.97 -1.67
N GLY A 70 17.02 -17.71 -1.38
CA GLY A 70 18.14 -16.99 -2.00
C GLY A 70 17.87 -16.39 -3.39
N ALA A 71 16.72 -16.63 -4.02
CA ALA A 71 16.38 -16.09 -5.35
C ALA A 71 16.08 -14.57 -5.38
N GLY A 72 16.49 -13.80 -4.37
CA GLY A 72 16.31 -12.35 -4.36
C GLY A 72 14.89 -11.83 -4.05
N LYS A 73 13.92 -12.70 -3.74
CA LYS A 73 12.51 -12.31 -3.48
C LYS A 73 12.39 -11.22 -2.42
N THR A 74 13.03 -11.42 -1.27
CA THR A 74 13.00 -10.44 -0.17
C THR A 74 13.67 -9.12 -0.58
N THR A 75 14.76 -9.20 -1.33
CA THR A 75 15.46 -8.02 -1.85
C THR A 75 14.56 -7.24 -2.81
N LEU A 76 13.87 -7.93 -3.73
CA LEU A 76 12.91 -7.29 -4.62
C LEU A 76 11.79 -6.60 -3.84
N PHE A 77 11.21 -7.24 -2.81
CA PHE A 77 10.22 -6.60 -1.93
C PHE A 77 10.79 -5.39 -1.18
N ASN A 78 12.06 -5.43 -0.75
CA ASN A 78 12.71 -4.28 -0.12
C ASN A 78 12.82 -3.10 -1.09
N LEU A 79 13.21 -3.36 -2.35
CA LEU A 79 13.26 -2.33 -3.39
C LEU A 79 11.89 -1.73 -3.65
N LEU A 80 10.87 -2.57 -3.88
CA LEU A 80 9.50 -2.13 -4.13
C LEU A 80 8.96 -1.23 -3.02
N THR A 81 9.28 -1.53 -1.77
CA THR A 81 8.73 -0.83 -0.60
C THR A 81 9.63 0.28 -0.05
N GLY A 82 10.75 0.58 -0.72
CA GLY A 82 11.66 1.65 -0.34
C GLY A 82 12.53 1.37 0.90
N PHE A 83 12.58 0.11 1.36
CA PHE A 83 13.49 -0.32 2.44
C PHE A 83 14.93 -0.51 1.94
N ASP A 84 15.11 -0.68 0.63
CA ASP A 84 16.41 -0.70 -0.03
C ASP A 84 16.31 0.10 -1.34
N LYS A 85 17.46 0.43 -1.93
CA LYS A 85 17.55 1.19 -3.18
C LYS A 85 18.22 0.32 -4.22
N PRO A 86 17.76 0.33 -5.48
CA PRO A 86 18.48 -0.33 -6.55
C PRO A 86 19.78 0.40 -6.87
N ASP A 87 20.73 -0.34 -7.43
CA ASP A 87 21.97 0.24 -7.93
C ASP A 87 21.76 0.90 -9.30
N THR A 88 20.85 0.33 -10.11
CA THR A 88 20.47 0.86 -11.42
C THR A 88 18.96 0.72 -11.66
N GLY A 89 18.48 1.40 -12.70
CA GLY A 89 17.11 1.30 -13.17
C GLY A 89 16.14 2.26 -12.50
N THR A 90 14.90 2.15 -12.91
CA THR A 90 13.78 2.97 -12.41
C THR A 90 12.66 2.10 -11.91
N TRP A 91 11.97 2.55 -10.86
CA TRP A 91 10.76 1.88 -10.38
C TRP A 91 9.73 2.92 -9.95
N ASN A 92 8.47 2.62 -10.26
CA ASN A 92 7.37 3.54 -10.06
C ASN A 92 6.22 2.84 -9.34
N PHE A 93 5.48 3.60 -8.55
CA PHE A 93 4.23 3.21 -7.93
C PHE A 93 3.12 4.20 -8.31
N ALA A 94 2.03 3.69 -8.87
CA ALA A 94 0.92 4.50 -9.37
C ALA A 94 1.37 5.67 -10.28
N GLY A 95 2.33 5.39 -11.18
CA GLY A 95 2.91 6.36 -12.11
C GLY A 95 3.90 7.36 -11.51
N LYS A 96 4.20 7.27 -10.20
CA LYS A 96 5.17 8.13 -9.52
C LYS A 96 6.47 7.39 -9.26
N SER A 97 7.60 8.01 -9.62
CA SER A 97 8.92 7.45 -9.32
C SER A 97 9.14 7.34 -7.81
N LEU A 98 9.70 6.21 -7.40
CA LEU A 98 10.08 5.94 -6.01
C LEU A 98 11.54 6.31 -5.72
N ALA A 99 12.29 6.81 -6.70
CA ALA A 99 13.68 7.20 -6.55
C ALA A 99 13.83 8.26 -5.45
N GLY A 100 14.64 7.96 -4.43
CA GLY A 100 14.88 8.88 -3.30
C GLY A 100 13.72 9.02 -2.30
N ILE A 101 12.61 8.30 -2.50
CA ILE A 101 11.47 8.35 -1.59
C ILE A 101 11.71 7.36 -0.43
N PRO A 102 11.69 7.79 0.83
CA PRO A 102 11.87 6.90 1.97
C PRO A 102 10.64 6.00 2.19
N ALA A 103 10.86 4.81 2.78
CA ALA A 103 9.83 3.77 2.96
C ALA A 103 8.54 4.27 3.64
N PHE A 104 8.63 5.16 4.62
CA PHE A 104 7.44 5.70 5.28
C PHE A 104 6.56 6.52 4.34
N LYS A 105 7.16 7.27 3.38
CA LYS A 105 6.39 8.00 2.36
C LYS A 105 5.78 7.06 1.34
N VAL A 106 6.49 5.99 0.96
CA VAL A 106 5.95 4.93 0.09
C VAL A 106 4.71 4.30 0.74
N ALA A 107 4.78 4.01 2.05
CA ALA A 107 3.62 3.52 2.81
C ALA A 107 2.45 4.53 2.83
N GLN A 108 2.71 5.82 3.00
CA GLN A 108 1.69 6.88 2.92
C GLN A 108 1.06 6.99 1.52
N MET A 109 1.78 6.64 0.46
CA MET A 109 1.22 6.55 -0.90
C MET A 109 0.27 5.35 -1.08
N GLY A 110 0.20 4.45 -0.11
CA GLY A 110 -0.70 3.28 -0.10
C GLY A 110 -0.01 1.94 -0.38
N GLN A 111 1.31 1.91 -0.59
CA GLN A 111 2.06 0.66 -0.75
C GLN A 111 2.53 0.16 0.61
N VAL A 112 1.72 -0.66 1.26
CA VAL A 112 1.98 -1.19 2.61
C VAL A 112 2.58 -2.60 2.52
N ARG A 113 3.57 -2.88 3.35
CA ARG A 113 4.15 -4.21 3.52
C ARG A 113 3.74 -4.84 4.84
N THR A 114 3.34 -6.09 4.81
CA THR A 114 3.22 -6.93 6.00
C THR A 114 4.53 -7.65 6.29
N PHE A 115 4.84 -7.88 7.56
CA PHE A 115 6.02 -8.60 8.01
C PHE A 115 5.60 -9.94 8.62
N GLN A 116 6.46 -10.96 8.48
CA GLN A 116 6.21 -12.30 9.05
C GLN A 116 6.07 -12.28 10.57
N LEU A 117 6.86 -11.43 11.22
CA LEU A 117 6.79 -11.22 12.67
C LEU A 117 6.18 -9.84 12.91
N THR A 118 4.93 -9.83 13.31
CA THR A 118 4.24 -8.61 13.75
C THR A 118 4.76 -8.24 15.13
N LYS A 119 5.50 -7.14 15.23
CA LYS A 119 5.88 -6.59 16.54
C LYS A 119 4.71 -5.75 17.05
N ALA A 120 3.80 -6.38 17.77
CA ALA A 120 2.87 -5.63 18.60
C ALA A 120 3.67 -4.97 19.72
N LEU A 121 3.34 -3.71 20.03
CA LEU A 121 3.94 -3.01 21.16
C LEU A 121 3.29 -3.57 22.45
N SER A 122 4.04 -4.42 23.17
CA SER A 122 3.53 -5.19 24.30
C SER A 122 3.07 -4.34 25.50
N LEU A 123 3.53 -3.09 25.58
CA LEU A 123 3.12 -2.12 26.60
C LEU A 123 1.82 -1.37 26.24
N LEU A 124 1.31 -1.53 25.02
CA LEU A 124 0.07 -0.92 24.55
C LEU A 124 -1.06 -1.94 24.55
N THR A 125 -2.28 -1.47 24.82
CA THR A 125 -3.49 -2.28 24.65
C THR A 125 -3.70 -2.64 23.18
N VAL A 126 -4.55 -3.65 22.91
CA VAL A 126 -4.92 -4.03 21.54
C VAL A 126 -5.48 -2.83 20.77
N LEU A 127 -6.39 -2.07 21.38
CA LEU A 127 -6.98 -0.87 20.81
C LEU A 127 -5.92 0.19 20.47
N GLN A 128 -4.97 0.43 21.36
CA GLN A 128 -3.86 1.37 21.11
C GLN A 128 -2.96 0.90 19.96
N ASN A 129 -2.65 -0.40 19.88
CA ASN A 129 -1.90 -0.97 18.77
C ASN A 129 -2.64 -0.80 17.43
N MET A 130 -3.97 -0.98 17.41
CA MET A 130 -4.78 -0.77 16.20
C MET A 130 -4.82 0.70 15.80
N LYS A 131 -4.95 1.62 16.76
CA LYS A 131 -4.95 3.07 16.50
C LYS A 131 -3.65 3.54 15.84
N LEU A 132 -2.51 2.91 16.13
CA LEU A 132 -1.23 3.24 15.47
C LEU A 132 -1.24 2.98 13.95
N GLY A 133 -2.05 2.04 13.46
CA GLY A 133 -2.20 1.74 12.03
C GLY A 133 -3.07 2.73 11.27
N ALA A 134 -3.69 3.70 11.93
CA ALA A 134 -4.57 4.65 11.28
C ALA A 134 -3.79 5.66 10.44
N LYS A 135 -4.32 5.98 9.25
CA LYS A 135 -3.76 6.99 8.36
C LYS A 135 -4.23 8.40 8.72
N ASP A 136 -3.44 9.40 8.31
CA ASP A 136 -3.79 10.82 8.41
C ASP A 136 -4.05 11.31 9.84
N GLN A 137 -3.27 10.83 10.79
CA GLN A 137 -3.32 11.30 12.17
C GLN A 137 -2.82 12.74 12.24
N ARG A 138 -3.74 13.71 12.37
CA ARG A 138 -3.41 15.14 12.39
C ARG A 138 -2.50 15.52 13.57
N GLY A 139 -2.52 14.75 14.65
CA GLY A 139 -1.66 14.93 15.81
C GLY A 139 -0.16 14.74 15.55
N GLU A 140 0.23 14.10 14.45
CA GLU A 140 1.64 13.95 14.03
C GLU A 140 2.29 15.27 13.60
N LYS A 141 1.50 16.28 13.25
CA LYS A 141 2.01 17.61 12.88
C LYS A 141 2.08 18.48 14.11
N LEU A 142 3.27 18.98 14.43
CA LEU A 142 3.56 19.78 15.62
C LEU A 142 2.57 20.96 15.84
N MET A 143 2.13 21.61 14.75
CA MET A 143 1.18 22.71 14.80
C MET A 143 -0.23 22.28 15.25
N PHE A 144 -0.63 21.04 14.99
CA PHE A 144 -1.96 20.54 15.38
C PHE A 144 -1.97 19.87 16.76
N SER A 145 -0.80 19.46 17.28
CA SER A 145 -0.69 18.86 18.62
C SER A 145 -1.00 19.87 19.74
N ILE A 146 -0.81 21.17 19.48
CA ILE A 146 -1.04 22.25 20.46
C ILE A 146 -2.56 22.49 20.69
N PHE A 147 -3.42 22.14 19.73
CA PHE A 147 -4.86 22.38 19.79
C PHE A 147 -5.64 21.05 19.81
N PRO A 148 -5.90 20.46 20.99
CA PRO A 148 -6.54 19.13 21.11
C PRO A 148 -7.90 19.00 20.42
N PHE A 149 -8.67 20.07 20.31
CA PHE A 149 -9.99 20.06 19.68
C PHE A 149 -9.94 19.78 18.17
N LEU A 150 -8.80 20.07 17.50
CA LEU A 150 -8.67 19.89 16.05
C LEU A 150 -8.47 18.43 15.62
N TRP A 151 -7.98 17.57 16.51
CA TRP A 151 -7.71 16.16 16.20
C TRP A 151 -8.58 15.18 17.01
N LYS A 152 -9.25 15.65 18.09
CA LYS A 152 -10.07 14.81 18.97
C LYS A 152 -11.22 14.09 18.22
N ALA A 153 -11.89 14.78 17.31
CA ALA A 153 -12.95 14.19 16.49
C ALA A 153 -12.40 13.07 15.57
N LYS A 154 -11.20 13.25 15.01
CA LYS A 154 -10.56 12.23 14.18
C LYS A 154 -10.11 11.04 14.99
N GLU A 155 -9.64 11.26 16.20
CA GLU A 155 -9.25 10.19 17.12
C GLU A 155 -10.45 9.32 17.53
N GLN A 156 -11.61 9.93 17.77
CA GLN A 156 -12.85 9.20 18.05
C GLN A 156 -13.29 8.34 16.85
N GLU A 157 -13.23 8.87 15.62
CA GLU A 157 -13.53 8.10 14.42
C GLU A 157 -12.61 6.88 14.25
N ILE A 158 -11.30 7.07 14.54
CA ILE A 158 -10.31 5.99 14.48
C ILE A 158 -10.61 4.93 15.55
N GLU A 159 -10.98 5.35 16.74
CA GLU A 159 -11.32 4.46 17.86
C GLU A 159 -12.59 3.66 17.58
N GLU A 160 -13.63 4.29 17.05
CA GLU A 160 -14.87 3.60 16.63
C GLU A 160 -14.60 2.55 15.55
N LYS A 161 -13.81 2.89 14.53
CA LYS A 161 -13.40 1.93 13.50
C LYS A 161 -12.57 0.77 14.05
N ALA A 162 -11.66 1.06 14.98
CA ALA A 162 -10.85 0.03 15.60
C ALA A 162 -11.71 -0.92 16.44
N LEU A 163 -12.69 -0.41 17.19
CA LEU A 163 -13.63 -1.21 17.98
C LEU A 163 -14.57 -2.04 17.08
N GLU A 164 -14.96 -1.52 15.91
CA GLU A 164 -15.76 -2.26 14.93
C GLU A 164 -14.99 -3.47 14.36
N LEU A 165 -13.69 -3.30 14.09
CA LEU A 165 -12.82 -4.37 13.57
C LEU A 165 -12.47 -5.43 14.63
N LEU A 166 -12.68 -5.13 15.92
CA LEU A 166 -12.42 -6.05 17.03
C LEU A 166 -13.64 -6.91 17.42
N LYS A 167 -14.79 -6.67 16.82
CA LYS A 167 -16.02 -7.47 17.00
C LYS A 167 -16.04 -8.66 16.06
#